data_b90c0eb455b56627c67b80b86b3884ad
#
_entry.id   b90c0eb455b56627c67b80b86b3884ad
#
_cell.length_a   1.000
_cell.length_b   1.000
_cell.length_c   1.000
_cell.angle_alpha   90.00
_cell.angle_beta   90.00
_cell.angle_gamma   90.00
#
_symmetry.space_group_name_H-M   'P 1'
#
loop_
_entity.id
_entity.type
_entity.pdbx_description
1 polymer ?
#
loop_
_entity_poly.entity_id
_entity_poly.type
_entity_poly.pdbx_seq_one_letter_code
_entity_poly.pdbx_strand_id
1 'polypeptide(L)'
;VSLTIGIVGLPNVGKSTLFNALTKNDVLAANYPFATIEPNVGVVGVPDPRLTRLAEIFGSQRVLPATVDFVDIAGIVRGASEGEGLGNKFLANIRESDAICQVIRAFKDENVVHVDGKVSPKDDIETINTELILADLQTIEKVLPRLQKESRIKKDIAPKVKAVEEAKEILEKGDTLFSQGIVQGTERAELLHDLHLLTTKPFLYVFNVDEDELTDEDFKNEQRALVAPAEAIFLNAKLEADLAELDEDEALELLQSVGQDEPGLATLAHVGFRTLGLQTYLTAGPKESRAWTIKKGATAPEAAGVIHTDFQKGFIKAEVISFDDLVETGSVTEARAKGKARMEGKEYVMQDGDVVEFRFNV
;
A
#
# COMPACT_ATOMS: atom_id res chain seq x y z
N VAL A 1 -13.07 -4.79 -5.10
CA VAL A 1 -12.90 -3.75 -4.08
C VAL A 1 -11.48 -3.24 -4.16
N SER A 2 -11.32 -1.97 -4.55
CA SER A 2 -9.99 -1.37 -4.58
C SER A 2 -9.60 -0.89 -3.18
N LEU A 3 -8.40 -1.28 -2.76
CA LEU A 3 -7.80 -0.79 -1.53
C LEU A 3 -7.01 0.48 -1.84
N THR A 4 -7.01 1.42 -0.91
CA THR A 4 -6.38 2.72 -1.10
C THR A 4 -5.36 3.04 -0.02
N ILE A 5 -4.33 3.80 -0.42
CA ILE A 5 -3.33 4.35 0.50
C ILE A 5 -3.54 5.85 0.57
N GLY A 6 -3.84 6.35 1.77
CA GLY A 6 -3.96 7.79 2.00
C GLY A 6 -2.59 8.42 2.21
N ILE A 7 -2.27 9.43 1.41
CA ILE A 7 -1.03 10.18 1.56
C ILE A 7 -1.28 11.40 2.45
N VAL A 8 -0.55 11.47 3.56
CA VAL A 8 -0.65 12.56 4.52
C VAL A 8 0.71 13.21 4.73
N GLY A 9 0.71 14.47 5.11
CA GLY A 9 1.95 15.19 5.41
C GLY A 9 1.66 16.61 5.87
N LEU A 10 2.59 17.16 6.63
CA LEU A 10 2.54 18.56 7.04
C LEU A 10 2.75 19.49 5.83
N PRO A 11 2.40 20.77 5.94
CA PRO A 11 2.68 21.72 4.85
C PRO A 11 4.19 21.78 4.51
N ASN A 12 4.49 21.99 3.24
CA ASN A 12 5.87 22.21 2.74
C ASN A 12 6.81 21.01 2.90
N VAL A 13 6.27 19.79 2.86
CA VAL A 13 7.07 18.56 2.90
C VAL A 13 7.32 17.92 1.53
N GLY A 14 6.73 18.52 0.47
CA GLY A 14 6.84 17.98 -0.89
C GLY A 14 5.72 17.03 -1.27
N LYS A 15 4.67 16.95 -0.47
CA LYS A 15 3.53 16.05 -0.71
C LYS A 15 2.84 16.33 -2.05
N SER A 16 2.61 17.60 -2.39
CA SER A 16 1.98 17.97 -3.66
C SER A 16 2.85 17.64 -4.86
N THR A 17 4.15 17.87 -4.76
CA THR A 17 5.12 17.53 -5.83
C THR A 17 5.13 16.02 -6.05
N LEU A 18 5.15 15.24 -4.97
CA LEU A 18 5.12 13.79 -5.01
C LEU A 18 3.81 13.28 -5.66
N PHE A 19 2.67 13.80 -5.20
CA PHE A 19 1.37 13.37 -5.72
C PHE A 19 1.20 13.73 -7.19
N ASN A 20 1.68 14.90 -7.62
CA ASN A 20 1.65 15.27 -9.03
C ASN A 20 2.51 14.34 -9.89
N ALA A 21 3.66 13.91 -9.40
CA ALA A 21 4.48 12.92 -10.09
C ALA A 21 3.79 11.55 -10.17
N LEU A 22 3.11 11.14 -9.11
CA LEU A 22 2.29 9.91 -9.11
C LEU A 22 1.18 9.97 -10.16
N THR A 23 0.47 11.08 -10.25
CA THR A 23 -0.66 11.23 -11.19
C THR A 23 -0.21 11.28 -12.65
N LYS A 24 0.99 11.76 -12.95
CA LYS A 24 1.56 11.72 -14.31
C LYS A 24 1.79 10.29 -14.79
N ASN A 25 2.00 9.36 -13.88
CA ASN A 25 2.20 7.95 -14.18
C ASN A 25 0.90 7.13 -14.01
N ASP A 26 -0.26 7.80 -14.08
CA ASP A 26 -1.56 7.15 -13.90
C ASP A 26 -1.83 6.15 -15.02
N VAL A 27 -1.87 4.87 -14.65
CA VAL A 27 -2.03 3.74 -15.57
C VAL A 27 -3.48 3.63 -16.05
N LEU A 28 -4.44 4.09 -15.24
CA LEU A 28 -5.86 4.06 -15.59
C LEU A 28 -6.12 4.95 -16.82
N ALA A 29 -5.56 6.16 -16.82
CA ALA A 29 -5.67 7.08 -17.95
C ALA A 29 -5.02 6.53 -19.23
N ALA A 30 -3.87 5.86 -19.08
CA ALA A 30 -3.14 5.30 -20.22
C ALA A 30 -3.80 4.07 -20.83
N ASN A 31 -4.35 3.17 -20.00
CA ASN A 31 -4.92 1.89 -20.44
C ASN A 31 -6.43 1.94 -20.66
N TYR A 32 -7.11 2.90 -20.05
CA TYR A 32 -8.58 3.03 -20.09
C TYR A 32 -8.97 4.48 -20.37
N PRO A 33 -8.85 4.94 -21.63
CA PRO A 33 -9.03 6.37 -21.97
C PRO A 33 -10.42 6.94 -21.66
N PHE A 34 -11.40 6.07 -21.44
CA PHE A 34 -12.78 6.49 -21.09
C PHE A 34 -13.05 6.43 -19.58
N ALA A 35 -12.07 6.06 -18.76
CA ALA A 35 -12.25 5.99 -17.32
C ALA A 35 -12.33 7.41 -16.73
N THR A 36 -13.20 7.57 -15.72
CA THR A 36 -13.30 8.81 -14.96
C THR A 36 -12.07 8.95 -14.04
N ILE A 37 -11.35 10.06 -14.16
CA ILE A 37 -10.18 10.37 -13.32
C ILE A 37 -10.65 11.25 -12.18
N GLU A 38 -10.47 10.78 -10.94
CA GLU A 38 -10.75 11.58 -9.75
C GLU A 38 -9.54 12.47 -9.44
N PRO A 39 -9.73 13.78 -9.16
CA PRO A 39 -8.62 14.72 -9.02
C PRO A 39 -7.63 14.42 -7.90
N ASN A 40 -8.07 13.74 -6.84
CA ASN A 40 -7.25 13.43 -5.67
C ASN A 40 -6.86 11.95 -5.57
N VAL A 41 -7.04 11.20 -6.65
CA VAL A 41 -6.69 9.78 -6.72
C VAL A 41 -5.68 9.55 -7.83
N GLY A 42 -4.59 8.87 -7.51
CA GLY A 42 -3.60 8.42 -8.50
C GLY A 42 -3.57 6.90 -8.54
N VAL A 43 -3.82 6.33 -9.73
CA VAL A 43 -3.77 4.88 -9.96
C VAL A 43 -2.42 4.56 -10.60
N VAL A 44 -1.52 3.97 -9.84
CA VAL A 44 -0.11 3.78 -10.23
C VAL A 44 0.15 2.31 -10.52
N GLY A 45 0.81 2.04 -11.64
CA GLY A 45 1.23 0.68 -11.99
C GLY A 45 2.34 0.19 -11.06
N VAL A 46 2.26 -1.09 -10.70
CA VAL A 46 3.32 -1.78 -9.95
C VAL A 46 4.22 -2.45 -10.97
N PRO A 47 5.45 -1.94 -11.22
CA PRO A 47 6.34 -2.53 -12.20
C PRO A 47 6.63 -3.99 -11.90
N ASP A 48 6.47 -4.85 -12.90
CA ASP A 48 6.68 -6.28 -12.76
C ASP A 48 7.39 -6.84 -13.99
N PRO A 49 8.71 -7.12 -13.91
CA PRO A 49 9.47 -7.64 -15.04
C PRO A 49 9.01 -9.03 -15.51
N ARG A 50 8.28 -9.76 -14.65
CA ARG A 50 7.72 -11.07 -15.03
C ARG A 50 6.72 -10.94 -16.19
N LEU A 51 5.97 -9.83 -16.24
CA LEU A 51 4.99 -9.59 -17.31
C LEU A 51 5.66 -9.44 -18.68
N THR A 52 6.76 -8.71 -18.74
CA THR A 52 7.53 -8.55 -19.97
C THR A 52 8.02 -9.91 -20.49
N ARG A 53 8.52 -10.74 -19.59
CA ARG A 53 8.99 -12.08 -19.93
C ARG A 53 7.86 -12.98 -20.41
N LEU A 54 6.69 -12.93 -19.76
CA LEU A 54 5.51 -13.68 -20.22
C LEU A 54 5.05 -13.23 -21.60
N ALA A 55 5.06 -11.92 -21.84
CA ALA A 55 4.67 -11.38 -23.15
C ALA A 55 5.58 -11.91 -24.27
N GLU A 56 6.87 -12.08 -23.99
CA GLU A 56 7.81 -12.69 -24.96
C GLU A 56 7.46 -14.17 -25.24
N ILE A 57 7.16 -14.93 -24.18
CA ILE A 57 6.84 -16.35 -24.29
C ILE A 57 5.51 -16.57 -25.05
N PHE A 58 4.50 -15.78 -24.76
CA PHE A 58 3.16 -15.94 -25.33
C PHE A 58 2.89 -15.08 -26.58
N GLY A 59 3.81 -14.19 -26.93
CA GLY A 59 3.60 -13.26 -28.04
C GLY A 59 2.50 -12.25 -27.74
N SER A 60 2.37 -11.83 -26.51
CA SER A 60 1.30 -10.91 -26.08
C SER A 60 1.42 -9.54 -26.73
N GLN A 61 0.29 -8.99 -27.17
CA GLN A 61 0.25 -7.67 -27.80
C GLN A 61 0.40 -6.54 -26.81
N ARG A 62 0.00 -6.76 -25.54
CA ARG A 62 0.09 -5.75 -24.49
C ARG A 62 0.36 -6.38 -23.12
N VAL A 63 0.85 -5.54 -22.23
CA VAL A 63 1.18 -5.90 -20.86
C VAL A 63 0.39 -5.01 -19.91
N LEU A 64 -0.34 -5.61 -18.97
CA LEU A 64 -1.17 -4.88 -18.00
C LEU A 64 -0.69 -5.19 -16.56
N PRO A 65 0.00 -4.25 -15.91
CA PRO A 65 0.47 -4.44 -14.54
C PRO A 65 -0.65 -4.36 -13.53
N ALA A 66 -0.39 -4.84 -12.32
CA ALA A 66 -1.23 -4.56 -11.17
C ALA A 66 -1.12 -3.08 -10.80
N THR A 67 -2.09 -2.55 -10.07
CA THR A 67 -2.14 -1.14 -9.70
C THR A 67 -2.30 -0.94 -8.21
N VAL A 68 -1.85 0.23 -7.74
CA VAL A 68 -2.06 0.72 -6.37
C VAL A 68 -2.71 2.08 -6.47
N ASP A 69 -3.75 2.29 -5.67
CA ASP A 69 -4.47 3.56 -5.61
C ASP A 69 -3.95 4.41 -4.45
N PHE A 70 -3.48 5.60 -4.77
CA PHE A 70 -3.07 6.60 -3.79
C PHE A 70 -4.08 7.74 -3.76
N VAL A 71 -4.44 8.16 -2.55
CA VAL A 71 -5.37 9.27 -2.35
C VAL A 71 -4.65 10.40 -1.62
N ASP A 72 -4.67 11.60 -2.20
CA ASP A 72 -4.11 12.77 -1.54
C ASP A 72 -5.06 13.26 -0.45
N ILE A 73 -4.61 13.18 0.80
CA ILE A 73 -5.40 13.63 1.95
C ILE A 73 -4.87 14.99 2.39
N ALA A 74 -5.69 16.02 2.17
CA ALA A 74 -5.36 17.38 2.53
C ALA A 74 -5.74 17.70 3.98
N GLY A 75 -5.07 18.68 4.55
CA GLY A 75 -5.56 19.41 5.71
C GLY A 75 -5.16 18.88 7.08
N ILE A 76 -4.01 18.22 7.21
CA ILE A 76 -3.53 17.94 8.56
C ILE A 76 -3.08 19.24 9.23
N VAL A 77 -3.62 19.48 10.43
CA VAL A 77 -3.25 20.57 11.30
C VAL A 77 -3.24 20.08 12.73
N ARG A 78 -2.47 20.74 13.61
CA ARG A 78 -2.50 20.45 15.04
C ARG A 78 -3.92 20.70 15.57
N GLY A 79 -4.37 19.83 16.45
CA GLY A 79 -5.72 19.89 17.00
C GLY A 79 -6.79 19.29 16.08
N ALA A 80 -6.40 18.56 15.01
CA ALA A 80 -7.35 17.94 14.09
C ALA A 80 -8.37 17.04 14.79
N SER A 81 -7.95 16.33 15.84
CA SER A 81 -8.83 15.45 16.64
C SER A 81 -9.88 16.19 17.44
N GLU A 82 -9.64 17.45 17.77
CA GLU A 82 -10.54 18.31 18.55
C GLU A 82 -11.29 19.30 17.64
N GLY A 83 -10.85 19.42 16.40
CA GLY A 83 -11.30 20.42 15.48
C GLY A 83 -12.64 20.14 14.84
N GLU A 84 -13.25 21.23 14.39
CA GLU A 84 -14.39 21.21 13.49
C GLU A 84 -13.90 21.56 12.07
N GLY A 85 -14.67 21.23 11.05
CA GLY A 85 -14.33 21.58 9.67
C GLY A 85 -13.21 20.75 9.07
N LEU A 86 -12.07 21.37 8.73
CA LEU A 86 -10.96 20.71 8.02
C LEU A 86 -10.34 19.54 8.79
N GLY A 87 -10.25 19.65 10.12
CA GLY A 87 -9.73 18.57 10.95
C GLY A 87 -10.60 17.33 10.90
N ASN A 88 -11.92 17.50 10.99
CA ASN A 88 -12.86 16.39 10.87
C ASN A 88 -12.85 15.76 9.49
N LYS A 89 -12.70 16.57 8.44
CA LYS A 89 -12.60 16.08 7.07
C LYS A 89 -11.32 15.26 6.86
N PHE A 90 -10.21 15.74 7.40
CA PHE A 90 -8.94 15.02 7.37
C PHE A 90 -9.07 13.62 8.01
N LEU A 91 -9.63 13.56 9.22
CA LEU A 91 -9.81 12.27 9.91
C LEU A 91 -10.79 11.36 9.18
N ALA A 92 -11.87 11.88 8.61
CA ALA A 92 -12.82 11.11 7.82
C ALA A 92 -12.16 10.50 6.59
N ASN A 93 -11.32 11.26 5.90
CA ASN A 93 -10.60 10.75 4.72
C ASN A 93 -9.60 9.66 5.09
N ILE A 94 -8.94 9.78 6.25
CA ILE A 94 -8.07 8.72 6.75
C ILE A 94 -8.87 7.45 7.07
N ARG A 95 -10.05 7.58 7.65
CA ARG A 95 -10.89 6.42 7.98
C ARG A 95 -11.27 5.61 6.74
N GLU A 96 -11.44 6.25 5.61
CA GLU A 96 -11.75 5.61 4.33
C GLU A 96 -10.56 4.93 3.68
N SER A 97 -9.34 5.26 4.09
CA SER A 97 -8.11 4.67 3.54
C SER A 97 -7.78 3.34 4.22
N ASP A 98 -7.17 2.43 3.47
CA ASP A 98 -6.78 1.10 3.98
C ASP A 98 -5.38 1.07 4.57
N ALA A 99 -4.53 2.01 4.16
CA ALA A 99 -3.20 2.22 4.72
C ALA A 99 -2.87 3.71 4.71
N ILE A 100 -1.91 4.11 5.51
CA ILE A 100 -1.50 5.50 5.67
C ILE A 100 -0.05 5.64 5.25
N CYS A 101 0.20 6.52 4.26
CA CYS A 101 1.54 6.88 3.82
C CYS A 101 1.86 8.29 4.33
N GLN A 102 2.80 8.39 5.26
CA GLN A 102 3.24 9.69 5.76
C GLN A 102 4.41 10.19 4.93
N VAL A 103 4.30 11.40 4.39
CA VAL A 103 5.39 12.08 3.68
C VAL A 103 6.08 13.00 4.67
N ILE A 104 7.35 12.73 4.92
CA ILE A 104 8.16 13.40 5.94
C ILE A 104 9.28 14.18 5.27
N ARG A 105 9.41 15.45 5.64
CA ARG A 105 10.46 16.30 5.12
C ARG A 105 11.78 15.98 5.82
N ALA A 106 12.79 15.63 5.02
CA ALA A 106 14.18 15.53 5.46
C ALA A 106 15.10 16.43 4.62
N PHE A 107 14.61 16.95 3.50
CA PHE A 107 15.38 17.87 2.65
C PHE A 107 15.54 19.25 3.31
N LYS A 108 16.67 19.89 3.01
CA LYS A 108 17.04 21.21 3.55
C LYS A 108 17.03 22.23 2.42
N ASP A 109 15.94 22.95 2.24
CA ASP A 109 15.84 24.03 1.28
C ASP A 109 15.45 25.30 2.04
N GLU A 110 16.35 26.27 2.09
CA GLU A 110 16.15 27.54 2.80
C GLU A 110 15.01 28.39 2.19
N ASN A 111 14.69 28.15 0.91
CA ASN A 111 13.59 28.83 0.22
C ASN A 111 12.23 28.22 0.51
N VAL A 112 12.20 27.03 1.12
CA VAL A 112 10.95 26.33 1.48
C VAL A 112 10.88 26.28 3.01
N VAL A 113 9.98 27.07 3.57
CA VAL A 113 9.84 27.18 5.04
C VAL A 113 9.13 25.97 5.59
N HIS A 114 9.72 25.35 6.62
CA HIS A 114 9.04 24.32 7.39
C HIS A 114 8.08 24.98 8.38
N VAL A 115 6.91 24.38 8.61
CA VAL A 115 5.85 24.89 9.47
C VAL A 115 6.32 25.17 10.91
N ASP A 116 7.25 24.36 11.43
CA ASP A 116 7.82 24.51 12.76
C ASP A 116 9.17 25.26 12.79
N GLY A 117 9.58 25.83 11.64
CA GLY A 117 10.81 26.62 11.52
C GLY A 117 12.10 25.82 11.44
N LYS A 118 12.05 24.52 11.58
CA LYS A 118 13.23 23.62 11.47
C LYS A 118 12.83 22.27 10.86
N VAL A 119 13.77 21.63 10.19
CA VAL A 119 13.58 20.29 9.62
C VAL A 119 13.92 19.24 10.68
N SER A 120 12.92 18.50 11.11
CA SER A 120 13.06 17.39 12.07
C SER A 120 12.08 16.28 11.72
N PRO A 121 12.53 15.22 11.04
CA PRO A 121 11.65 14.08 10.73
C PRO A 121 10.95 13.50 11.96
N LYS A 122 11.67 13.34 13.07
CA LYS A 122 11.12 12.83 14.33
C LYS A 122 9.95 13.66 14.84
N ASP A 123 10.10 14.98 14.85
CA ASP A 123 9.06 15.89 15.34
C ASP A 123 7.83 15.87 14.42
N ASP A 124 8.05 15.80 13.11
CA ASP A 124 6.96 15.72 12.14
C ASP A 124 6.15 14.45 12.31
N ILE A 125 6.81 13.30 12.49
CA ILE A 125 6.15 12.02 12.73
C ILE A 125 5.35 12.08 14.02
N GLU A 126 5.92 12.61 15.10
CA GLU A 126 5.24 12.76 16.39
C GLU A 126 3.99 13.65 16.27
N THR A 127 4.07 14.73 15.50
CA THR A 127 2.95 15.64 15.28
C THR A 127 1.79 14.92 14.60
N ILE A 128 2.06 14.21 13.52
CA ILE A 128 1.01 13.47 12.78
C ILE A 128 0.43 12.35 13.65
N ASN A 129 1.28 11.55 14.26
CA ASN A 129 0.84 10.42 15.07
C ASN A 129 0.03 10.87 16.29
N THR A 130 0.37 12.00 16.89
CA THR A 130 -0.38 12.56 18.03
C THR A 130 -1.83 12.82 17.64
N GLU A 131 -2.08 13.40 16.47
CA GLU A 131 -3.46 13.67 16.01
C GLU A 131 -4.27 12.38 15.83
N LEU A 132 -3.64 11.35 15.27
CA LEU A 132 -4.28 10.05 15.08
C LEU A 132 -4.54 9.35 16.42
N ILE A 133 -3.58 9.41 17.32
CA ILE A 133 -3.67 8.82 18.68
C ILE A 133 -4.80 9.48 19.48
N LEU A 134 -4.88 10.81 19.45
CA LEU A 134 -5.92 11.54 20.15
C LEU A 134 -7.30 11.20 19.62
N ALA A 135 -7.46 11.06 18.31
CA ALA A 135 -8.71 10.63 17.71
C ALA A 135 -9.12 9.23 18.19
N ASP A 136 -8.18 8.29 18.24
CA ASP A 136 -8.45 6.94 18.74
C ASP A 136 -8.77 6.91 20.21
N LEU A 137 -8.09 7.71 21.02
CA LEU A 137 -8.39 7.85 22.46
C LEU A 137 -9.81 8.37 22.68
N GLN A 138 -10.25 9.34 21.89
CA GLN A 138 -11.63 9.83 21.97
C GLN A 138 -12.65 8.72 21.68
N THR A 139 -12.39 7.90 20.66
CA THR A 139 -13.24 6.75 20.34
C THR A 139 -13.29 5.77 21.50
N ILE A 140 -12.14 5.43 22.07
CA ILE A 140 -12.05 4.47 23.19
C ILE A 140 -12.75 5.01 24.43
N GLU A 141 -12.57 6.28 24.76
CA GLU A 141 -13.19 6.91 25.94
C GLU A 141 -14.72 6.91 25.88
N LYS A 142 -15.29 6.92 24.68
CA LYS A 142 -16.75 6.80 24.51
C LYS A 142 -17.24 5.37 24.67
N VAL A 143 -16.45 4.40 24.18
CA VAL A 143 -16.87 3.00 24.08
C VAL A 143 -16.55 2.19 25.33
N LEU A 144 -15.41 2.44 25.97
CA LEU A 144 -14.91 1.62 27.07
C LEU A 144 -15.84 1.55 28.27
N PRO A 145 -16.41 2.68 28.81
CA PRO A 145 -17.30 2.60 29.94
C PRO A 145 -18.54 1.73 29.69
N ARG A 146 -19.09 1.81 28.47
CA ARG A 146 -20.22 0.98 28.05
C ARG A 146 -19.85 -0.49 28.01
N LEU A 147 -18.70 -0.83 27.46
CA LEU A 147 -18.20 -2.20 27.38
C LEU A 147 -17.90 -2.77 28.76
N GLN A 148 -17.33 -1.98 29.66
CA GLN A 148 -17.06 -2.41 31.04
C GLN A 148 -18.34 -2.72 31.78
N LYS A 149 -19.36 -1.88 31.62
CA LYS A 149 -20.67 -2.09 32.23
C LYS A 149 -21.36 -3.34 31.67
N GLU A 150 -21.33 -3.51 30.35
CA GLU A 150 -21.91 -4.66 29.66
C GLU A 150 -21.23 -5.97 30.06
N SER A 151 -19.90 -5.96 30.29
CA SER A 151 -19.14 -7.16 30.68
C SER A 151 -19.52 -7.71 32.06
N ARG A 152 -20.12 -6.91 32.91
CA ARG A 152 -20.62 -7.36 34.21
C ARG A 152 -21.81 -8.30 34.07
N ILE A 153 -22.55 -8.18 32.98
CA ILE A 153 -23.72 -8.99 32.64
C ILE A 153 -23.34 -10.10 31.66
N LYS A 154 -22.61 -9.77 30.62
CA LYS A 154 -22.15 -10.69 29.55
C LYS A 154 -20.66 -10.93 29.70
N LYS A 155 -20.27 -12.04 30.32
CA LYS A 155 -18.86 -12.36 30.58
C LYS A 155 -18.08 -12.72 29.32
N ASP A 156 -18.76 -13.07 28.23
CA ASP A 156 -18.14 -13.41 26.95
C ASP A 156 -17.45 -12.24 26.25
N ILE A 157 -17.79 -10.98 26.63
CA ILE A 157 -17.12 -9.79 26.09
C ILE A 157 -15.89 -9.35 26.91
N ALA A 158 -15.55 -10.05 27.98
CA ALA A 158 -14.37 -9.72 28.79
C ALA A 158 -13.07 -9.64 27.98
N PRO A 159 -12.79 -10.54 27.01
CA PRO A 159 -11.62 -10.41 26.16
C PRO A 159 -11.59 -9.11 25.35
N LYS A 160 -12.74 -8.63 24.87
CA LYS A 160 -12.85 -7.38 24.14
C LYS A 160 -12.54 -6.18 25.05
N VAL A 161 -13.09 -6.17 26.26
CA VAL A 161 -12.81 -5.12 27.25
C VAL A 161 -11.31 -5.03 27.53
N LYS A 162 -10.67 -6.18 27.74
CA LYS A 162 -9.23 -6.25 27.97
C LYS A 162 -8.43 -5.70 26.77
N ALA A 163 -8.84 -6.05 25.55
CA ALA A 163 -8.19 -5.56 24.35
C ALA A 163 -8.30 -4.03 24.23
N VAL A 164 -9.46 -3.47 24.53
CA VAL A 164 -9.69 -2.02 24.49
C VAL A 164 -8.87 -1.31 25.58
N GLU A 165 -8.83 -1.87 26.79
CA GLU A 165 -8.00 -1.32 27.88
C GLU A 165 -6.52 -1.34 27.53
N GLU A 166 -6.01 -2.42 26.93
CA GLU A 166 -4.63 -2.53 26.45
C GLU A 166 -4.34 -1.48 25.36
N ALA A 167 -5.25 -1.33 24.42
CA ALA A 167 -5.13 -0.32 23.36
C ALA A 167 -5.05 1.09 23.95
N LYS A 168 -5.89 1.40 24.93
CA LYS A 168 -5.88 2.69 25.63
C LYS A 168 -4.52 2.95 26.27
N GLU A 169 -3.97 1.97 26.95
CA GLU A 169 -2.68 2.09 27.63
C GLU A 169 -1.54 2.38 26.63
N ILE A 170 -1.51 1.68 25.50
CA ILE A 170 -0.52 1.90 24.45
C ILE A 170 -0.61 3.32 23.90
N LEU A 171 -1.82 3.78 23.59
CA LEU A 171 -2.06 5.11 23.02
C LEU A 171 -1.70 6.22 24.05
N GLU A 172 -2.01 6.03 25.32
CA GLU A 172 -1.66 7.00 26.35
C GLU A 172 -0.16 7.16 26.53
N LYS A 173 0.64 6.15 26.17
CA LYS A 173 2.09 6.23 26.17
C LYS A 173 2.65 6.97 24.96
N GLY A 174 1.80 7.36 24.01
CA GLY A 174 2.20 8.05 22.79
C GLY A 174 2.56 7.14 21.62
N ASP A 175 2.25 5.85 21.70
CA ASP A 175 2.52 4.89 20.65
C ASP A 175 1.29 4.63 19.80
N THR A 176 1.47 4.43 18.51
CA THR A 176 0.40 3.94 17.64
C THR A 176 0.20 2.45 17.89
N LEU A 177 -1.01 1.96 17.69
CA LEU A 177 -1.28 0.53 17.84
C LEU A 177 -0.48 -0.29 16.81
N PHE A 178 -0.37 0.21 15.60
CA PHE A 178 0.46 -0.41 14.56
C PHE A 178 1.91 -0.63 15.02
N SER A 179 2.53 0.34 15.67
CA SER A 179 3.90 0.24 16.14
C SER A 179 4.11 -0.86 17.17
N GLN A 180 3.04 -1.27 17.84
CA GLN A 180 3.05 -2.33 18.85
C GLN A 180 2.50 -3.67 18.31
N GLY A 181 2.37 -3.78 17.00
CA GLY A 181 1.96 -5.00 16.34
C GLY A 181 0.44 -5.26 16.32
N ILE A 182 -0.37 -4.28 16.71
CA ILE A 182 -1.82 -4.38 16.62
C ILE A 182 -2.23 -3.75 15.29
N VAL A 183 -2.35 -4.57 14.27
CA VAL A 183 -2.54 -4.15 12.89
C VAL A 183 -3.86 -4.72 12.36
N GLN A 184 -4.65 -3.89 11.69
CA GLN A 184 -5.90 -4.28 11.06
C GLN A 184 -5.70 -5.51 10.17
N GLY A 185 -6.60 -6.48 10.29
CA GLY A 185 -6.51 -7.75 9.57
C GLY A 185 -5.72 -8.83 10.32
N THR A 186 -5.11 -8.51 11.45
CA THR A 186 -4.44 -9.50 12.31
C THR A 186 -5.35 -9.93 13.46
N GLU A 187 -5.05 -11.08 14.04
CA GLU A 187 -5.81 -11.64 15.17
C GLU A 187 -5.86 -10.67 16.37
N ARG A 188 -4.73 -10.02 16.68
CA ARG A 188 -4.67 -9.06 17.80
C ARG A 188 -5.62 -7.89 17.63
N ALA A 189 -5.86 -7.45 16.39
CA ALA A 189 -6.73 -6.31 16.10
C ALA A 189 -8.20 -6.70 15.91
N GLU A 190 -8.52 -7.98 15.82
CA GLU A 190 -9.87 -8.46 15.51
C GLU A 190 -10.90 -8.02 16.55
N LEU A 191 -10.54 -8.05 17.82
CA LEU A 191 -11.42 -7.59 18.91
C LEU A 191 -11.70 -6.08 18.90
N LEU A 192 -10.89 -5.33 18.16
CA LEU A 192 -11.01 -3.87 18.02
C LEU A 192 -11.65 -3.45 16.70
N HIS A 193 -11.97 -4.41 15.83
CA HIS A 193 -12.41 -4.14 14.46
C HIS A 193 -13.56 -3.15 14.35
N ASP A 194 -14.59 -3.31 15.17
CA ASP A 194 -15.79 -2.47 15.15
C ASP A 194 -15.59 -1.05 15.69
N LEU A 195 -14.46 -0.77 16.32
CA LEU A 195 -14.13 0.58 16.79
C LEU A 195 -13.60 1.47 15.65
N HIS A 196 -13.17 0.88 14.54
CA HIS A 196 -12.63 1.61 13.38
C HIS A 196 -11.51 2.57 13.77
N LEU A 197 -10.56 2.08 14.56
CA LEU A 197 -9.41 2.88 15.00
C LEU A 197 -8.47 3.20 13.84
N LEU A 198 -7.87 4.38 13.88
CA LEU A 198 -6.97 4.85 12.83
C LEU A 198 -5.58 4.24 12.94
N THR A 199 -5.08 4.08 14.16
CA THR A 199 -3.69 3.65 14.39
C THR A 199 -3.49 2.14 14.26
N THR A 200 -4.54 1.36 14.05
CA THR A 200 -4.42 -0.06 13.67
C THR A 200 -4.21 -0.24 12.17
N LYS A 201 -4.39 0.80 11.37
CA LYS A 201 -4.11 0.73 9.92
C LYS A 201 -2.61 0.53 9.68
N PRO A 202 -2.23 -0.18 8.61
CA PRO A 202 -0.82 -0.26 8.23
C PRO A 202 -0.26 1.11 7.87
N PHE A 203 0.98 1.36 8.28
CA PHE A 203 1.70 2.61 7.96
C PHE A 203 2.89 2.31 7.06
N LEU A 204 3.19 3.26 6.17
CA LEU A 204 4.48 3.36 5.50
C LEU A 204 4.90 4.83 5.48
N TYR A 205 6.20 5.07 5.36
CA TYR A 205 6.77 6.41 5.45
C TYR A 205 7.61 6.71 4.23
N VAL A 206 7.39 7.88 3.65
CA VAL A 206 8.22 8.41 2.57
C VAL A 206 9.01 9.58 3.14
N PHE A 207 10.33 9.43 3.18
CA PHE A 207 11.23 10.52 3.56
C PHE A 207 11.67 11.22 2.28
N ASN A 208 11.25 12.47 2.15
CA ASN A 208 11.64 13.34 1.03
C ASN A 208 12.98 13.97 1.39
N VAL A 209 14.04 13.47 0.78
CA VAL A 209 15.44 13.77 1.13
C VAL A 209 16.14 14.57 0.05
N ASP A 210 17.30 15.12 0.38
CA ASP A 210 18.22 15.68 -0.60
C ASP A 210 18.86 14.53 -1.42
N GLU A 211 19.31 14.82 -2.64
CA GLU A 211 19.86 13.79 -3.53
C GLU A 211 21.06 13.04 -2.93
N ASP A 212 21.94 13.73 -2.22
CA ASP A 212 23.10 13.13 -1.58
C ASP A 212 22.74 12.16 -0.45
N GLU A 213 21.57 12.33 0.17
CA GLU A 213 21.08 11.43 1.22
C GLU A 213 20.51 10.12 0.67
N LEU A 214 20.21 10.06 -0.63
CA LEU A 214 19.71 8.83 -1.27
C LEU A 214 20.70 7.66 -1.16
N THR A 215 21.98 7.94 -1.04
CA THR A 215 23.04 6.93 -0.89
C THR A 215 23.68 6.91 0.47
N ASP A 216 23.18 7.68 1.42
CA ASP A 216 23.71 7.75 2.79
C ASP A 216 23.01 6.71 3.68
N GLU A 217 23.61 5.53 3.80
CA GLU A 217 23.03 4.42 4.55
C GLU A 217 22.92 4.69 6.06
N ASP A 218 23.87 5.42 6.64
CA ASP A 218 23.80 5.77 8.07
C ASP A 218 22.60 6.67 8.35
N PHE A 219 22.39 7.68 7.50
CA PHE A 219 21.23 8.55 7.58
C PHE A 219 19.93 7.76 7.43
N LYS A 220 19.86 6.90 6.42
CA LYS A 220 18.67 6.07 6.19
C LYS A 220 18.36 5.15 7.39
N ASN A 221 19.37 4.52 7.95
CA ASN A 221 19.20 3.63 9.10
C ASN A 221 18.69 4.38 10.33
N GLU A 222 19.15 5.61 10.54
CA GLU A 222 18.64 6.48 11.60
C GLU A 222 17.15 6.75 11.43
N GLN A 223 16.71 7.05 10.19
CA GLN A 223 15.30 7.28 9.91
C GLN A 223 14.47 6.00 10.02
N ARG A 224 14.99 4.88 9.54
CA ARG A 224 14.31 3.58 9.66
C ARG A 224 14.01 3.23 11.11
N ALA A 225 14.92 3.55 12.02
CA ALA A 225 14.73 3.32 13.44
C ALA A 225 13.57 4.12 14.04
N LEU A 226 13.28 5.30 13.49
CA LEU A 226 12.17 6.14 13.95
C LEU A 226 10.81 5.52 13.65
N VAL A 227 10.71 4.72 12.60
CA VAL A 227 9.43 4.27 12.06
C VAL A 227 9.21 2.75 12.15
N ALA A 228 10.23 2.00 12.58
CA ALA A 228 10.08 0.55 12.73
C ALA A 228 8.85 0.20 13.58
N PRO A 229 8.06 -0.82 13.23
CA PRO A 229 8.28 -1.84 12.19
C PRO A 229 7.77 -1.44 10.79
N ALA A 230 7.32 -0.20 10.59
CA ALA A 230 6.87 0.29 9.29
C ALA A 230 8.03 0.35 8.30
N GLU A 231 7.72 0.20 7.02
CA GLU A 231 8.71 0.37 5.95
C GLU A 231 8.95 1.86 5.67
N ALA A 232 10.19 2.19 5.37
CA ALA A 232 10.63 3.53 5.03
C ALA A 232 11.13 3.57 3.58
N ILE A 233 10.68 4.56 2.84
CA ILE A 233 11.08 4.79 1.45
C ILE A 233 11.78 6.14 1.41
N PHE A 234 12.91 6.19 0.72
CA PHE A 234 13.69 7.42 0.56
C PHE A 234 13.67 7.85 -0.90
N LEU A 235 13.17 9.04 -1.15
CA LEU A 235 13.13 9.61 -2.49
C LEU A 235 13.31 11.12 -2.42
N ASN A 236 13.58 11.72 -3.58
CA ASN A 236 13.57 13.17 -3.74
C ASN A 236 12.41 13.53 -4.67
N ALA A 237 11.41 14.22 -4.14
CA ALA A 237 10.16 14.50 -4.87
C ALA A 237 10.41 15.32 -6.15
N LYS A 238 11.36 16.26 -6.13
CA LYS A 238 11.71 17.05 -7.32
C LYS A 238 12.34 16.17 -8.39
N LEU A 239 13.24 15.27 -8.00
CA LEU A 239 13.86 14.30 -8.90
C LEU A 239 12.80 13.42 -9.55
N GLU A 240 11.85 12.92 -8.76
CA GLU A 240 10.76 12.08 -9.27
C GLU A 240 9.88 12.83 -10.27
N ALA A 241 9.61 14.12 -10.02
CA ALA A 241 8.88 14.97 -10.96
C ALA A 241 9.66 15.12 -12.28
N ASP A 242 10.97 15.29 -12.21
CA ASP A 242 11.84 15.39 -13.40
C ASP A 242 11.87 14.08 -14.17
N LEU A 243 11.99 12.94 -13.48
CA LEU A 243 11.97 11.62 -14.09
C LEU A 243 10.68 11.35 -14.87
N ALA A 244 9.55 11.84 -14.38
CA ALA A 244 8.25 11.66 -15.02
C ALA A 244 8.15 12.38 -16.39
N GLU A 245 8.99 13.38 -16.63
CA GLU A 245 9.02 14.14 -17.89
C GLU A 245 10.01 13.56 -18.92
N LEU A 246 10.85 12.60 -18.54
CA LEU A 246 11.89 12.04 -19.38
C LEU A 246 11.45 10.73 -20.04
N ASP A 247 12.07 10.40 -21.17
CA ASP A 247 11.92 9.06 -21.74
C ASP A 247 12.69 8.03 -20.89
N GLU A 248 12.50 6.76 -21.19
CA GLU A 248 13.08 5.65 -20.41
C GLU A 248 14.62 5.72 -20.31
N ASP A 249 15.29 6.01 -21.43
CA ASP A 249 16.76 6.07 -21.48
C ASP A 249 17.31 7.26 -20.71
N GLU A 250 16.71 8.42 -20.89
CA GLU A 250 17.07 9.64 -20.18
C GLU A 250 16.81 9.50 -18.67
N ALA A 251 15.70 8.90 -18.29
CA ALA A 251 15.35 8.65 -16.89
C ALA A 251 16.37 7.71 -16.23
N LEU A 252 16.76 6.63 -16.92
CA LEU A 252 17.76 5.69 -16.42
C LEU A 252 19.12 6.37 -16.20
N GLU A 253 19.53 7.22 -17.14
CA GLU A 253 20.78 7.99 -17.04
C GLU A 253 20.75 8.90 -15.81
N LEU A 254 19.65 9.63 -15.60
CA LEU A 254 19.49 10.50 -14.43
C LEU A 254 19.51 9.70 -13.12
N LEU A 255 18.82 8.57 -13.07
CA LEU A 255 18.82 7.69 -11.89
C LEU A 255 20.21 7.18 -11.55
N GLN A 256 20.98 6.75 -12.55
CA GLN A 256 22.34 6.28 -12.35
C GLN A 256 23.25 7.39 -11.84
N SER A 257 23.04 8.62 -12.28
CA SER A 257 23.82 9.79 -11.84
C SER A 257 23.66 10.09 -10.35
N VAL A 258 22.54 9.68 -9.75
CA VAL A 258 22.26 9.83 -8.31
C VAL A 258 22.37 8.52 -7.53
N GLY A 259 22.90 7.48 -8.17
CA GLY A 259 23.15 6.18 -7.52
C GLY A 259 21.90 5.35 -7.26
N GLN A 260 20.85 5.51 -8.08
CA GLN A 260 19.61 4.77 -7.93
C GLN A 260 19.40 3.80 -9.10
N ASP A 261 18.79 2.64 -8.83
CA ASP A 261 18.50 1.61 -9.83
C ASP A 261 17.09 1.76 -10.41
N GLU A 262 16.16 2.28 -9.63
CA GLU A 262 14.77 2.50 -10.06
C GLU A 262 14.23 3.81 -9.50
N PRO A 263 13.17 4.38 -10.10
CA PRO A 263 12.50 5.55 -9.52
C PRO A 263 11.96 5.26 -8.13
N GLY A 264 12.00 6.25 -7.25
CA GLY A 264 11.42 6.14 -5.91
C GLY A 264 9.92 5.86 -5.95
N LEU A 265 9.22 6.33 -6.99
CA LEU A 265 7.81 6.03 -7.21
C LEU A 265 7.56 4.56 -7.48
N ALA A 266 8.46 3.87 -8.17
CA ALA A 266 8.38 2.43 -8.40
C ALA A 266 8.52 1.68 -7.06
N THR A 267 9.48 2.06 -6.24
CA THR A 267 9.65 1.51 -4.89
C THR A 267 8.42 1.77 -4.04
N LEU A 268 7.86 2.98 -4.10
CA LEU A 268 6.63 3.32 -3.37
C LEU A 268 5.46 2.44 -3.80
N ALA A 269 5.29 2.18 -5.10
CA ALA A 269 4.24 1.30 -5.60
C ALA A 269 4.40 -0.12 -5.06
N HIS A 270 5.61 -0.68 -5.09
CA HIS A 270 5.89 -2.03 -4.57
C HIS A 270 5.64 -2.12 -3.06
N VAL A 271 6.18 -1.18 -2.30
CA VAL A 271 6.02 -1.17 -0.84
C VAL A 271 4.57 -0.94 -0.44
N GLY A 272 3.88 -0.03 -1.12
CA GLY A 272 2.47 0.24 -0.88
C GLY A 272 1.60 -1.00 -1.14
N PHE A 273 1.85 -1.68 -2.24
CA PHE A 273 1.16 -2.91 -2.61
C PHE A 273 1.32 -3.98 -1.51
N ARG A 274 2.55 -4.17 -1.07
CA ARG A 274 2.89 -5.12 -0.01
C ARG A 274 2.29 -4.73 1.35
N THR A 275 2.31 -3.44 1.66
CA THR A 275 1.74 -2.89 2.91
C THR A 275 0.24 -3.15 2.99
N LEU A 276 -0.46 -3.14 1.88
CA LEU A 276 -1.88 -3.46 1.80
C LEU A 276 -2.16 -4.97 1.90
N GLY A 277 -1.13 -5.81 2.01
CA GLY A 277 -1.30 -7.26 2.08
C GLY A 277 -1.69 -7.89 0.76
N LEU A 278 -1.29 -7.27 -0.34
CA LEU A 278 -1.64 -7.70 -1.70
C LEU A 278 -0.50 -8.52 -2.34
N GLN A 279 -0.89 -9.37 -3.26
CA GLN A 279 0.01 -10.11 -4.14
C GLN A 279 -0.66 -10.27 -5.50
N THR A 280 0.07 -10.81 -6.48
CA THR A 280 -0.46 -10.99 -7.82
C THR A 280 -0.39 -12.44 -8.25
N TYR A 281 -1.36 -12.85 -9.07
CA TYR A 281 -1.22 -13.96 -9.99
C TYR A 281 -1.24 -13.42 -11.42
N LEU A 282 -0.78 -14.23 -12.36
CA LEU A 282 -0.54 -13.81 -13.72
C LEU A 282 -1.38 -14.64 -14.69
N THR A 283 -1.91 -13.97 -15.72
CA THR A 283 -2.51 -14.64 -16.87
C THR A 283 -1.77 -14.18 -18.12
N ALA A 284 -1.63 -15.07 -19.09
CA ALA A 284 -0.90 -14.76 -20.29
C ALA A 284 -1.52 -15.44 -21.51
N GLY A 285 -1.53 -14.72 -22.61
CA GLY A 285 -2.02 -15.18 -23.90
C GLY A 285 -1.62 -14.25 -25.02
N PRO A 286 -2.03 -14.51 -26.26
CA PRO A 286 -1.65 -13.68 -27.42
C PRO A 286 -2.14 -12.23 -27.35
N LYS A 287 -3.25 -11.98 -26.67
CA LYS A 287 -3.80 -10.62 -26.55
C LYS A 287 -3.11 -9.83 -25.46
N GLU A 288 -2.91 -10.45 -24.28
CA GLU A 288 -2.33 -9.76 -23.14
C GLU A 288 -1.62 -10.70 -22.18
N SER A 289 -0.65 -10.15 -21.48
CA SER A 289 -0.10 -10.69 -20.23
C SER A 289 -0.49 -9.71 -19.13
N ARG A 290 -1.11 -10.22 -18.05
CA ARG A 290 -1.70 -9.37 -17.02
C ARG A 290 -1.43 -9.88 -15.61
N ALA A 291 -1.14 -8.94 -14.72
CA ALA A 291 -1.08 -9.21 -13.30
C ALA A 291 -2.43 -8.86 -12.65
N TRP A 292 -2.95 -9.80 -11.88
CA TRP A 292 -4.22 -9.66 -11.16
C TRP A 292 -3.94 -9.53 -9.67
N THR A 293 -4.57 -8.53 -9.07
CA THR A 293 -4.39 -8.23 -7.64
C THR A 293 -5.31 -9.10 -6.79
N ILE A 294 -4.70 -9.79 -5.82
CA ILE A 294 -5.43 -10.57 -4.82
C ILE A 294 -4.87 -10.30 -3.43
N LYS A 295 -5.65 -10.58 -2.41
CA LYS A 295 -5.16 -10.55 -1.04
C LYS A 295 -4.27 -11.77 -0.81
N LYS A 296 -3.19 -11.59 -0.07
CA LYS A 296 -2.34 -12.69 0.34
C LYS A 296 -3.17 -13.71 1.12
N GLY A 297 -3.09 -14.97 0.74
CA GLY A 297 -3.90 -16.03 1.34
C GLY A 297 -5.18 -16.35 0.57
N ALA A 298 -5.49 -15.65 -0.53
CA ALA A 298 -6.67 -15.93 -1.35
C ALA A 298 -6.60 -17.32 -1.97
N THR A 299 -7.75 -17.99 -2.01
CA THR A 299 -7.89 -19.29 -2.66
C THR A 299 -8.10 -19.15 -4.16
N ALA A 300 -7.94 -20.24 -4.89
CA ALA A 300 -8.15 -20.24 -6.34
C ALA A 300 -9.55 -19.74 -6.78
N PRO A 301 -10.66 -20.15 -6.15
CA PRO A 301 -11.96 -19.58 -6.48
C PRO A 301 -12.05 -18.07 -6.23
N GLU A 302 -11.52 -17.59 -5.10
CA GLU A 302 -11.48 -16.17 -4.79
C GLU A 302 -10.66 -15.39 -5.82
N ALA A 303 -9.53 -15.95 -6.25
CA ALA A 303 -8.69 -15.37 -7.28
C ALA A 303 -9.41 -15.31 -8.64
N ALA A 304 -10.12 -16.35 -9.02
CA ALA A 304 -10.94 -16.37 -10.23
C ALA A 304 -12.03 -15.30 -10.20
N GLY A 305 -12.59 -15.05 -9.03
CA GLY A 305 -13.61 -14.03 -8.80
C GLY A 305 -13.15 -12.60 -9.08
N VAL A 306 -11.85 -12.35 -9.02
CA VAL A 306 -11.26 -11.05 -9.34
C VAL A 306 -11.40 -10.74 -10.85
N ILE A 307 -11.35 -11.77 -11.69
CA ILE A 307 -11.58 -11.60 -13.13
C ILE A 307 -13.07 -11.36 -13.38
N HIS A 308 -13.93 -12.22 -12.84
CA HIS A 308 -15.37 -12.10 -12.93
C HIS A 308 -16.04 -12.95 -11.86
N THR A 309 -17.13 -12.44 -11.26
CA THR A 309 -17.86 -13.14 -10.19
C THR A 309 -18.37 -14.50 -10.62
N ASP A 310 -18.77 -14.66 -11.88
CA ASP A 310 -19.23 -15.95 -12.41
C ASP A 310 -18.12 -17.02 -12.40
N PHE A 311 -16.87 -16.62 -12.53
CA PHE A 311 -15.74 -17.53 -12.49
C PHE A 311 -15.52 -18.12 -11.09
N GLN A 312 -15.83 -17.36 -10.07
CA GLN A 312 -15.80 -17.84 -8.69
C GLN A 312 -16.93 -18.85 -8.44
N LYS A 313 -18.16 -18.50 -8.84
CA LYS A 313 -19.34 -19.34 -8.66
C LYS A 313 -19.25 -20.64 -9.45
N GLY A 314 -18.76 -20.56 -10.68
CA GLY A 314 -18.65 -21.70 -11.58
C GLY A 314 -17.29 -22.39 -11.55
N PHE A 315 -16.43 -22.06 -10.60
CA PHE A 315 -15.07 -22.61 -10.51
C PHE A 315 -15.07 -24.14 -10.49
N ILE A 316 -14.24 -24.72 -11.35
CA ILE A 316 -14.04 -26.18 -11.42
C ILE A 316 -12.63 -26.51 -10.93
N LYS A 317 -11.62 -25.96 -11.58
CA LYS A 317 -10.20 -26.17 -11.26
C LYS A 317 -9.35 -25.07 -11.89
N ALA A 318 -8.09 -25.01 -11.47
CA ALA A 318 -7.11 -24.10 -12.01
C ALA A 318 -5.87 -24.87 -12.46
N GLU A 319 -5.41 -24.59 -13.67
CA GLU A 319 -4.10 -25.06 -14.10
C GLU A 319 -3.09 -23.98 -13.67
N VAL A 320 -2.12 -24.36 -12.83
CA VAL A 320 -1.17 -23.48 -12.23
C VAL A 320 0.25 -23.90 -12.60
N ILE A 321 1.01 -22.93 -13.12
CA ILE A 321 2.44 -23.11 -13.39
C ILE A 321 3.13 -21.93 -12.70
N SER A 322 4.13 -22.19 -11.85
CA SER A 322 4.88 -21.08 -11.26
C SER A 322 5.60 -20.31 -12.38
N PHE A 323 5.77 -19.01 -12.19
CA PHE A 323 6.49 -18.20 -13.17
C PHE A 323 7.88 -18.78 -13.47
N ASP A 324 8.62 -19.16 -12.44
CA ASP A 324 9.97 -19.71 -12.60
C ASP A 324 9.98 -21.02 -13.41
N ASP A 325 9.04 -21.91 -13.14
CA ASP A 325 8.90 -23.16 -13.89
C ASP A 325 8.54 -22.92 -15.36
N LEU A 326 7.68 -21.94 -15.60
CA LEU A 326 7.27 -21.58 -16.97
C LEU A 326 8.46 -21.01 -17.78
N VAL A 327 9.26 -20.16 -17.17
CA VAL A 327 10.47 -19.60 -17.80
C VAL A 327 11.49 -20.69 -18.08
N GLU A 328 11.72 -21.59 -17.11
CA GLU A 328 12.67 -22.71 -17.24
C GLU A 328 12.28 -23.65 -18.37
N THR A 329 11.00 -23.97 -18.49
CA THR A 329 10.50 -24.88 -19.52
C THR A 329 10.24 -24.20 -20.87
N GLY A 330 10.01 -22.90 -20.88
CA GLY A 330 9.87 -22.08 -22.08
C GLY A 330 8.47 -22.07 -22.69
N SER A 331 7.56 -22.95 -22.29
CA SER A 331 6.19 -23.00 -22.80
C SER A 331 5.26 -23.78 -21.86
N VAL A 332 3.97 -23.58 -22.01
CA VAL A 332 2.95 -24.34 -21.28
C VAL A 332 3.04 -25.84 -21.64
N THR A 333 3.22 -26.15 -22.93
CA THR A 333 3.35 -27.52 -23.43
C THR A 333 4.53 -28.24 -22.77
N GLU A 334 5.69 -27.58 -22.70
CA GLU A 334 6.88 -28.17 -22.05
C GLU A 334 6.71 -28.28 -20.54
N ALA A 335 6.05 -27.31 -19.91
CA ALA A 335 5.76 -27.35 -18.48
C ALA A 335 4.85 -28.56 -18.15
N ARG A 336 3.86 -28.81 -18.99
CA ARG A 336 2.98 -30.00 -18.85
C ARG A 336 3.77 -31.29 -19.02
N ALA A 337 4.62 -31.33 -20.04
CA ALA A 337 5.44 -32.52 -20.34
C ALA A 337 6.38 -32.88 -19.17
N LYS A 338 6.90 -31.87 -18.48
CA LYS A 338 7.83 -32.03 -17.36
C LYS A 338 7.14 -32.13 -15.99
N GLY A 339 5.82 -32.19 -15.96
CA GLY A 339 5.04 -32.28 -14.73
C GLY A 339 5.05 -31.03 -13.87
N LYS A 340 5.31 -29.86 -14.46
CA LYS A 340 5.33 -28.57 -13.76
C LYS A 340 3.99 -27.85 -13.78
N ALA A 341 3.07 -28.25 -14.67
CA ALA A 341 1.70 -27.74 -14.68
C ALA A 341 0.86 -28.58 -13.71
N ARG A 342 0.26 -27.92 -12.74
CA ARG A 342 -0.53 -28.58 -11.69
C ARG A 342 -2.00 -28.23 -11.87
N MET A 343 -2.89 -29.21 -11.66
CA MET A 343 -4.31 -28.98 -11.57
C MET A 343 -4.68 -28.82 -10.11
N GLU A 344 -5.17 -27.65 -9.73
CA GLU A 344 -5.48 -27.30 -8.35
C GLU A 344 -6.99 -27.08 -8.17
N GLY A 345 -7.49 -27.45 -7.00
CA GLY A 345 -8.89 -27.38 -6.64
C GLY A 345 -9.25 -26.15 -5.80
N LYS A 346 -10.44 -26.19 -5.22
CA LYS A 346 -11.05 -25.08 -4.49
C LYS A 346 -10.28 -24.63 -3.24
N GLU A 347 -9.47 -25.50 -2.68
CA GLU A 347 -8.73 -25.21 -1.44
C GLU A 347 -7.31 -24.67 -1.68
N TYR A 348 -6.90 -24.64 -2.92
CA TYR A 348 -5.56 -24.15 -3.26
C TYR A 348 -5.41 -22.68 -2.89
N VAL A 349 -4.37 -22.40 -2.09
CA VAL A 349 -3.99 -21.04 -1.74
C VAL A 349 -3.01 -20.51 -2.79
N MET A 350 -3.39 -19.43 -3.46
CA MET A 350 -2.59 -18.83 -4.52
C MET A 350 -1.24 -18.36 -3.99
N GLN A 351 -0.21 -18.56 -4.81
CA GLN A 351 1.14 -18.08 -4.53
C GLN A 351 1.45 -16.91 -5.47
N ASP A 352 2.25 -15.95 -4.98
CA ASP A 352 2.68 -14.83 -5.81
C ASP A 352 3.44 -15.33 -7.04
N GLY A 353 3.07 -14.82 -8.21
CA GLY A 353 3.69 -15.23 -9.47
C GLY A 353 3.14 -16.50 -10.09
N ASP A 354 2.10 -17.11 -9.54
CA ASP A 354 1.40 -18.21 -10.21
C ASP A 354 0.87 -17.75 -11.57
N VAL A 355 1.18 -18.50 -12.62
CA VAL A 355 0.60 -18.29 -13.95
C VAL A 355 -0.56 -19.27 -14.09
N VAL A 356 -1.76 -18.76 -14.29
CA VAL A 356 -2.98 -19.51 -14.07
C VAL A 356 -3.91 -19.48 -15.27
N GLU A 357 -4.55 -20.61 -15.55
CA GLU A 357 -5.72 -20.71 -16.42
C GLU A 357 -6.85 -21.34 -15.60
N PHE A 358 -7.90 -20.57 -15.38
CA PHE A 358 -9.07 -21.04 -14.64
C PHE A 358 -10.03 -21.79 -15.57
N ARG A 359 -10.56 -22.91 -15.08
CA ARG A 359 -11.64 -23.64 -15.73
C ARG A 359 -12.88 -23.51 -14.89
N PHE A 360 -13.95 -23.10 -15.53
CA PHE A 360 -15.21 -22.79 -14.86
C PHE A 360 -16.38 -23.20 -15.76
N ASN A 361 -17.52 -23.39 -15.12
CA ASN A 361 -18.79 -23.67 -15.79
C ASN A 361 -19.78 -22.58 -15.38
N VAL A 362 -20.28 -21.84 -16.36
CA VAL A 362 -21.19 -20.72 -16.13
C VAL A 362 -22.64 -21.13 -16.40
#